data_7e0392bd775243b2ac962ad396b1f893
#
_entry.id   7e0392bd775243b2ac962ad396b1f893
#
_cell.length_a   1.000
_cell.length_b   1.000
_cell.length_c   1.000
_cell.angle_alpha   90.00
_cell.angle_beta   90.00
_cell.angle_gamma   90.00
#
_symmetry.space_group_name_H-M   'P 1'
#
loop_
_entity.id
_entity.type
_entity.pdbx_description
1 polymer ?
#
loop_
_entity_poly.entity_id
_entity_poly.type
_entity_poly.pdbx_seq_one_letter_code
_entity_poly.pdbx_strand_id
1 'polypeptide(L)'
;MGGAVAAAIVDRTGRHRLPIGSEDFEKVVSRRVYVDKTLLIRDLLDSSLDVTLLCRPRRFGKSLAMRMLQCFFESPVEGYVPDRSRLFDGLAIARAKESYLSERACHPVVFLSLGGVGGPTREGCWSTFARQVSAEYVRHRYVLEGAALAEVERESFERVMGQRASEAELLASLASLSDCLARHHGTDVVILIDEYDHMVTEGHLNGYRDFAIDVMRRWLTGALKATTSLFLACLTGVQRVSCESIFSGLNNVVVDTAMDLGFIEGFGFTRAEAEALARYQGLAEDKLPEMHDWYDGYNFGGVEAYNPWSVLNYLRQGGVAQPYWGNTSDNAIVHQLFQKATGESIAELQDLAAGGVVVRPLDLATVFSELDQHKGLRSDAALWGQLYLAGYVTTDDVAMPHDDMVPRRLRRPNREVGWLYRREFAERTIVAVGNYDLLLSLKGALVSGDATGLACALEHILVDSPSYLDLVSENSYHMLLLGLVYDIAGYRFPQSNRESGDGRPDIALEPELENQGLLPAIVIEVKDAHDGPAGLDALSQAALRQAEERRYGIDLAGAGRLCWGIAFSGKRASCASRRLE
;
A
#
# COMPACT_ATOMS: atom_id res chain seq x y z
N MET A 1 -29.46 -10.91 -6.99
CA MET A 1 -29.07 -11.16 -8.38
C MET A 1 -28.72 -9.82 -9.02
N GLY A 2 -27.49 -9.36 -8.84
CA GLY A 2 -26.97 -8.13 -9.45
C GLY A 2 -26.51 -8.47 -10.86
N GLY A 3 -27.17 -7.92 -11.87
CA GLY A 3 -26.65 -7.97 -13.22
C GLY A 3 -25.30 -7.26 -13.26
N ALA A 4 -24.27 -7.94 -13.76
CA ALA A 4 -22.97 -7.35 -13.99
C ALA A 4 -23.13 -6.12 -14.88
N VAL A 5 -22.97 -4.94 -14.30
CA VAL A 5 -22.85 -3.71 -15.07
C VAL A 5 -21.54 -3.86 -15.84
N ALA A 6 -21.62 -3.85 -17.17
CA ALA A 6 -20.43 -3.91 -18.01
C ALA A 6 -19.47 -2.80 -17.57
N ALA A 7 -18.22 -3.15 -17.27
CA ALA A 7 -17.22 -2.22 -16.80
C ALA A 7 -17.12 -1.03 -17.76
N ALA A 8 -17.53 0.15 -17.32
CA ALA A 8 -17.59 1.32 -18.19
C ALA A 8 -16.21 1.97 -18.27
N ILE A 9 -15.47 1.64 -19.33
CA ILE A 9 -14.26 2.36 -19.70
C ILE A 9 -14.66 3.62 -20.47
N VAL A 10 -14.25 4.76 -19.96
CA VAL A 10 -14.54 6.07 -20.54
C VAL A 10 -13.25 6.69 -21.08
N ASP A 11 -13.21 6.96 -22.37
CA ASP A 11 -12.15 7.75 -23.02
C ASP A 11 -12.76 8.76 -23.98
N ARG A 12 -12.96 9.97 -23.51
CA ARG A 12 -13.56 11.07 -24.30
C ARG A 12 -12.67 11.55 -25.44
N THR A 13 -11.40 11.13 -25.46
CA THR A 13 -10.42 11.57 -26.47
C THR A 13 -10.11 10.52 -27.50
N GLY A 14 -10.38 9.24 -27.22
CA GLY A 14 -9.95 8.10 -28.03
C GLY A 14 -8.42 7.95 -28.17
N ARG A 15 -7.66 8.57 -27.25
CA ARG A 15 -6.18 8.57 -27.32
C ARG A 15 -5.54 7.52 -26.44
N HIS A 16 -6.30 6.67 -25.77
CA HIS A 16 -5.85 5.59 -24.90
C HIS A 16 -4.83 6.01 -23.82
N ARG A 17 -4.86 7.27 -23.37
CA ARG A 17 -3.91 7.80 -22.38
C ARG A 17 -4.29 7.37 -20.97
N LEU A 18 -3.46 6.57 -20.33
CA LEU A 18 -3.65 6.10 -18.96
C LEU A 18 -3.47 7.22 -17.91
N PRO A 19 -4.24 7.22 -16.80
CA PRO A 19 -4.22 8.27 -15.77
C PRO A 19 -3.17 8.01 -14.68
N ILE A 20 -1.98 7.53 -15.02
CA ILE A 20 -0.96 7.16 -14.05
C ILE A 20 -0.55 8.36 -13.20
N GLY A 21 -0.68 8.24 -11.86
CA GLY A 21 -0.31 9.28 -10.91
C GLY A 21 -1.13 10.57 -10.98
N SER A 22 -2.28 10.55 -11.66
CA SER A 22 -3.17 11.71 -11.75
C SER A 22 -4.27 11.63 -10.69
N GLU A 23 -4.37 12.66 -9.86
CA GLU A 23 -5.42 12.82 -8.84
C GLU A 23 -6.49 13.84 -9.29
N ASP A 24 -6.25 14.54 -10.38
CA ASP A 24 -7.14 15.54 -10.95
C ASP A 24 -8.26 14.87 -11.74
N PHE A 25 -9.45 14.77 -11.15
CA PHE A 25 -10.61 14.11 -11.75
C PHE A 25 -11.05 14.78 -13.06
N GLU A 26 -11.08 16.11 -13.14
CA GLU A 26 -11.45 16.85 -14.35
C GLU A 26 -10.50 16.50 -15.51
N LYS A 27 -9.20 16.49 -15.25
CA LYS A 27 -8.19 16.12 -16.23
C LYS A 27 -8.28 14.65 -16.64
N VAL A 28 -8.55 13.75 -15.67
CA VAL A 28 -8.70 12.32 -15.94
C VAL A 28 -9.90 12.07 -16.85
N VAL A 29 -11.09 12.50 -16.47
CA VAL A 29 -12.32 12.26 -17.25
C VAL A 29 -12.29 12.94 -18.61
N SER A 30 -11.67 14.13 -18.71
CA SER A 30 -11.65 14.89 -19.96
C SER A 30 -10.55 14.47 -20.94
N ARG A 31 -9.42 13.92 -20.46
CA ARG A 31 -8.20 13.75 -21.29
C ARG A 31 -7.51 12.41 -21.17
N ARG A 32 -8.02 11.51 -20.33
CA ARG A 32 -7.43 10.20 -20.01
C ARG A 32 -8.48 9.10 -20.10
N VAL A 33 -8.03 7.87 -20.05
CA VAL A 33 -8.92 6.73 -19.86
C VAL A 33 -9.35 6.69 -18.39
N TYR A 34 -10.64 6.60 -18.16
CA TYR A 34 -11.22 6.52 -16.82
C TYR A 34 -12.01 5.23 -16.65
N VAL A 35 -11.76 4.50 -15.58
CA VAL A 35 -12.60 3.40 -15.12
C VAL A 35 -13.65 4.03 -14.20
N ASP A 36 -14.90 3.96 -14.60
CA ASP A 36 -15.98 4.73 -13.98
C ASP A 36 -16.34 4.20 -12.59
N LYS A 37 -15.99 4.97 -11.57
CA LYS A 37 -16.26 4.74 -10.13
C LYS A 37 -17.30 5.72 -9.56
N THR A 38 -18.05 6.41 -10.42
CA THR A 38 -18.98 7.45 -9.96
C THR A 38 -20.16 6.94 -9.15
N LEU A 39 -20.44 5.63 -9.15
CA LEU A 39 -21.44 5.03 -8.27
C LEU A 39 -21.08 5.09 -6.78
N LEU A 40 -19.81 5.37 -6.42
CA LEU A 40 -19.42 5.68 -5.05
C LEU A 40 -20.24 6.86 -4.48
N ILE A 41 -20.63 7.82 -5.33
CA ILE A 41 -21.50 8.96 -4.94
C ILE A 41 -22.86 8.44 -4.46
N ARG A 42 -23.48 7.53 -5.22
CA ARG A 42 -24.72 6.86 -4.84
C ARG A 42 -24.57 6.14 -3.49
N ASP A 43 -23.52 5.36 -3.35
CA ASP A 43 -23.28 4.54 -2.16
C ASP A 43 -23.09 5.40 -0.90
N LEU A 44 -22.44 6.56 -1.03
CA LEU A 44 -22.33 7.54 0.04
C LEU A 44 -23.69 8.18 0.40
N LEU A 45 -24.47 8.57 -0.58
CA LEU A 45 -25.80 9.17 -0.35
C LEU A 45 -26.80 8.14 0.22
N ASP A 46 -26.73 6.87 -0.23
CA ASP A 46 -27.58 5.80 0.27
C ASP A 46 -27.19 5.35 1.69
N SER A 47 -25.94 5.54 2.09
CA SER A 47 -25.48 5.16 3.44
C SER A 47 -26.16 5.96 4.54
N SER A 48 -26.67 7.16 4.24
CA SER A 48 -27.31 8.09 5.20
C SER A 48 -26.43 8.38 6.43
N LEU A 49 -25.11 8.34 6.27
CA LEU A 49 -24.14 8.56 7.34
C LEU A 49 -23.64 10.00 7.28
N ASP A 50 -23.63 10.68 8.43
CA ASP A 50 -23.10 12.03 8.53
C ASP A 50 -21.59 12.06 8.25
N VAL A 51 -20.86 11.08 8.80
CA VAL A 51 -19.39 11.00 8.67
C VAL A 51 -18.96 9.59 8.30
N THR A 52 -18.32 9.45 7.14
CA THR A 52 -17.77 8.19 6.65
C THR A 52 -16.24 8.27 6.58
N LEU A 53 -15.56 7.31 7.20
CA LEU A 53 -14.12 7.13 7.09
C LEU A 53 -13.80 5.89 6.26
N LEU A 54 -13.17 6.08 5.11
CA LEU A 54 -12.85 5.04 4.15
C LEU A 54 -11.35 4.66 4.25
N CYS A 55 -11.06 3.51 4.86
CA CYS A 55 -9.69 3.00 4.98
C CYS A 55 -9.41 1.98 3.87
N ARG A 56 -8.51 2.34 2.96
CA ARG A 56 -8.05 1.45 1.86
C ARG A 56 -6.54 1.52 1.73
N PRO A 57 -5.87 0.47 1.26
CA PRO A 57 -4.44 0.49 1.04
C PRO A 57 -4.01 1.63 0.11
N ARG A 58 -2.71 1.93 0.08
CA ARG A 58 -2.17 2.97 -0.81
C ARG A 58 -2.35 2.60 -2.28
N ARG A 59 -2.52 3.62 -3.15
CA ARG A 59 -2.65 3.48 -4.61
C ARG A 59 -3.94 2.82 -5.11
N PHE A 60 -4.97 2.72 -4.28
CA PHE A 60 -6.29 2.21 -4.66
C PHE A 60 -7.26 3.30 -5.17
N GLY A 61 -6.79 4.51 -5.47
CA GLY A 61 -7.58 5.56 -6.09
C GLY A 61 -8.31 6.48 -5.12
N LYS A 62 -7.97 6.49 -3.82
CA LYS A 62 -8.61 7.33 -2.79
C LYS A 62 -8.65 8.81 -3.16
N SER A 63 -7.49 9.41 -3.44
CA SER A 63 -7.39 10.84 -3.77
C SER A 63 -8.19 11.21 -5.02
N LEU A 64 -8.18 10.36 -6.05
CA LEU A 64 -9.00 10.57 -7.25
C LEU A 64 -10.50 10.51 -6.93
N ALA A 65 -10.92 9.57 -6.08
CA ALA A 65 -12.30 9.47 -5.61
C ALA A 65 -12.72 10.72 -4.81
N MET A 66 -11.87 11.22 -3.93
CA MET A 66 -12.13 12.46 -3.17
C MET A 66 -12.27 13.67 -4.10
N ARG A 67 -11.43 13.79 -5.14
CA ARG A 67 -11.57 14.84 -6.14
C ARG A 67 -12.82 14.67 -7.01
N MET A 68 -13.23 13.44 -7.29
CA MET A 68 -14.50 13.13 -7.95
C MET A 68 -15.68 13.65 -7.10
N LEU A 69 -15.70 13.35 -5.80
CA LEU A 69 -16.73 13.82 -4.88
C LEU A 69 -16.76 15.35 -4.82
N GLN A 70 -15.59 15.99 -4.72
CA GLN A 70 -15.49 17.45 -4.79
C GLN A 70 -16.14 17.99 -6.06
N CYS A 71 -15.75 17.47 -7.24
CA CYS A 71 -16.30 17.92 -8.51
C CYS A 71 -17.81 17.69 -8.64
N PHE A 72 -18.36 16.68 -7.96
CA PHE A 72 -19.78 16.37 -8.02
C PHE A 72 -20.61 17.32 -7.15
N PHE A 73 -20.23 17.51 -5.89
CA PHE A 73 -21.03 18.28 -4.93
C PHE A 73 -20.84 19.79 -5.05
N GLU A 74 -19.64 20.24 -5.47
CA GLU A 74 -19.22 21.62 -5.34
C GLU A 74 -20.06 22.61 -6.17
N SER A 75 -20.74 23.52 -5.48
CA SER A 75 -21.49 24.62 -6.08
C SER A 75 -20.55 25.56 -6.83
N PRO A 76 -20.85 25.95 -8.07
CA PRO A 76 -20.06 26.94 -8.79
C PRO A 76 -20.19 28.32 -8.17
N VAL A 77 -19.09 29.08 -8.17
CA VAL A 77 -19.04 30.49 -7.75
C VAL A 77 -18.30 31.29 -8.82
N GLU A 78 -18.95 32.26 -9.40
CA GLU A 78 -18.40 33.03 -10.52
C GLU A 78 -17.04 33.65 -10.14
N GLY A 79 -16.05 33.45 -10.99
CA GLY A 79 -14.68 33.94 -10.77
C GLY A 79 -13.85 33.15 -9.75
N TYR A 80 -14.43 32.18 -9.01
CA TYR A 80 -13.76 31.43 -7.95
C TYR A 80 -13.83 29.90 -8.11
N VAL A 81 -15.03 29.36 -8.31
CA VAL A 81 -15.25 27.91 -8.44
C VAL A 81 -15.94 27.66 -9.79
N PRO A 82 -15.26 26.93 -10.72
CA PRO A 82 -15.85 26.63 -12.03
C PRO A 82 -16.99 25.62 -11.91
N ASP A 83 -17.97 25.72 -12.83
CA ASP A 83 -19.00 24.67 -12.98
C ASP A 83 -18.39 23.41 -13.57
N ARG A 84 -18.43 22.33 -12.79
CA ARG A 84 -17.94 21.00 -13.14
C ARG A 84 -19.06 19.99 -13.37
N SER A 85 -20.31 20.39 -13.31
CA SER A 85 -21.47 19.51 -13.41
C SER A 85 -21.42 18.60 -14.66
N ARG A 86 -21.01 19.16 -15.80
CA ARG A 86 -20.92 18.43 -17.09
C ARG A 86 -19.85 17.34 -17.13
N LEU A 87 -18.93 17.28 -16.17
CA LEU A 87 -17.94 16.20 -16.12
C LEU A 87 -18.60 14.83 -15.93
N PHE A 88 -19.78 14.79 -15.33
CA PHE A 88 -20.52 13.57 -15.02
C PHE A 88 -21.43 13.09 -16.16
N ASP A 89 -21.60 13.87 -17.20
CA ASP A 89 -22.44 13.50 -18.35
C ASP A 89 -21.92 12.21 -19.00
N GLY A 90 -22.83 11.22 -19.14
CA GLY A 90 -22.52 9.90 -19.68
C GLY A 90 -21.86 8.92 -18.73
N LEU A 91 -21.46 9.33 -17.53
CA LEU A 91 -20.94 8.45 -16.47
C LEU A 91 -22.07 7.67 -15.79
N ALA A 92 -21.72 6.65 -15.02
CA ALA A 92 -22.69 5.74 -14.38
C ALA A 92 -23.65 6.49 -13.45
N ILE A 93 -23.18 7.46 -12.69
CA ILE A 93 -24.02 8.29 -11.80
C ILE A 93 -25.08 9.08 -12.57
N ALA A 94 -24.80 9.51 -13.81
CA ALA A 94 -25.77 10.24 -14.63
C ALA A 94 -26.99 9.40 -15.06
N ARG A 95 -26.91 8.08 -14.90
CA ARG A 95 -28.00 7.13 -15.16
C ARG A 95 -28.71 6.68 -13.88
N ALA A 96 -28.27 7.21 -12.73
CA ALA A 96 -28.86 6.91 -11.43
C ALA A 96 -30.18 7.67 -11.22
N LYS A 97 -30.79 7.48 -10.06
CA LYS A 97 -32.04 8.16 -9.70
C LYS A 97 -31.84 9.69 -9.63
N GLU A 98 -32.89 10.43 -9.96
CA GLU A 98 -32.90 11.90 -9.89
C GLU A 98 -32.54 12.42 -8.50
N SER A 99 -32.89 11.71 -7.44
CA SER A 99 -32.55 12.07 -6.06
C SER A 99 -31.05 12.15 -5.78
N TYR A 100 -30.19 11.49 -6.55
CA TYR A 100 -28.74 11.64 -6.43
C TYR A 100 -28.24 12.80 -7.29
N LEU A 101 -28.88 13.01 -8.46
CA LEU A 101 -28.51 14.07 -9.39
C LEU A 101 -28.89 15.45 -8.88
N SER A 102 -29.93 15.56 -8.02
CA SER A 102 -30.33 16.80 -7.37
C SER A 102 -29.25 17.39 -6.44
N GLU A 103 -28.33 16.54 -5.95
CA GLU A 103 -27.22 16.99 -5.10
C GLU A 103 -25.99 17.49 -5.91
N ARG A 104 -26.04 17.33 -7.24
CA ARG A 104 -24.93 17.72 -8.13
C ARG A 104 -24.78 19.24 -8.22
N ALA A 105 -23.59 19.74 -7.85
CA ALA A 105 -23.24 21.16 -7.87
C ALA A 105 -24.13 22.04 -6.94
N CYS A 106 -24.59 21.46 -5.81
CA CYS A 106 -25.52 22.10 -4.89
C CYS A 106 -24.93 22.50 -3.54
N HIS A 107 -23.75 21.99 -3.18
CA HIS A 107 -23.16 22.21 -1.86
C HIS A 107 -21.84 22.97 -1.93
N PRO A 108 -21.53 23.85 -0.99
CA PRO A 108 -20.15 24.29 -0.79
C PRO A 108 -19.31 23.11 -0.28
N VAL A 109 -18.08 22.98 -0.77
CA VAL A 109 -17.21 21.84 -0.43
C VAL A 109 -15.93 22.35 0.22
N VAL A 110 -15.65 21.91 1.45
CA VAL A 110 -14.34 22.05 2.07
C VAL A 110 -13.50 20.82 1.71
N PHE A 111 -12.38 21.03 1.01
CA PHE A 111 -11.50 19.97 0.57
C PHE A 111 -10.09 20.16 1.11
N LEU A 112 -9.62 19.22 1.92
CA LEU A 112 -8.28 19.25 2.51
C LEU A 112 -7.56 17.92 2.27
N SER A 113 -6.34 17.98 1.72
CA SER A 113 -5.44 16.84 1.69
C SER A 113 -4.34 17.05 2.73
N LEU A 114 -4.22 16.12 3.67
CA LEU A 114 -3.22 16.19 4.73
C LEU A 114 -1.91 15.48 4.39
N GLY A 115 -1.77 14.91 3.17
CA GLY A 115 -0.57 14.19 2.74
C GLY A 115 0.71 15.02 2.69
N GLY A 116 0.60 16.33 2.75
CA GLY A 116 1.75 17.24 2.87
C GLY A 116 1.94 17.84 4.27
N VAL A 117 1.16 17.39 5.26
CA VAL A 117 1.21 17.92 6.63
C VAL A 117 2.12 17.04 7.47
N GLY A 118 3.31 17.53 7.78
CA GLY A 118 4.32 16.80 8.53
C GLY A 118 5.63 17.59 8.61
N GLY A 119 6.67 16.90 9.04
CA GLY A 119 8.03 17.44 9.15
C GLY A 119 8.79 16.82 10.30
N PRO A 120 10.11 17.06 10.39
CA PRO A 120 10.95 16.43 11.42
C PRO A 120 10.70 16.96 12.85
N THR A 121 9.93 18.05 12.98
CA THR A 121 9.61 18.65 14.28
C THR A 121 8.13 18.99 14.39
N ARG A 122 7.66 19.10 15.65
CA ARG A 122 6.30 19.52 15.98
C ARG A 122 5.95 20.88 15.36
N GLU A 123 6.87 21.84 15.42
CA GLU A 123 6.69 23.21 14.88
C GLU A 123 6.59 23.19 13.35
N GLY A 124 7.40 22.35 12.69
CA GLY A 124 7.33 22.13 11.25
C GLY A 124 5.99 21.55 10.83
N CYS A 125 5.52 20.54 11.54
CA CYS A 125 4.21 19.94 11.34
C CYS A 125 3.08 20.96 11.51
N TRP A 126 3.10 21.75 12.58
CA TRP A 126 2.13 22.82 12.82
C TRP A 126 2.11 23.86 11.71
N SER A 127 3.28 24.28 11.24
CA SER A 127 3.41 25.24 10.15
C SER A 127 2.83 24.71 8.82
N THR A 128 3.09 23.43 8.49
CA THR A 128 2.53 22.82 7.28
C THR A 128 1.02 22.63 7.40
N PHE A 129 0.50 22.29 8.58
CA PHE A 129 -0.93 22.22 8.86
C PHE A 129 -1.60 23.60 8.68
N ALA A 130 -1.06 24.66 9.32
CA ALA A 130 -1.57 26.01 9.19
C ALA A 130 -1.61 26.48 7.73
N ARG A 131 -0.57 26.17 6.96
CA ARG A 131 -0.50 26.50 5.53
C ARG A 131 -1.57 25.78 4.71
N GLN A 132 -1.84 24.51 5.00
CA GLN A 132 -2.86 23.74 4.30
C GLN A 132 -4.26 24.29 4.58
N VAL A 133 -4.56 24.63 5.84
CA VAL A 133 -5.82 25.26 6.23
C VAL A 133 -5.95 26.65 5.59
N SER A 134 -4.88 27.46 5.63
CA SER A 134 -4.86 28.79 5.00
C SER A 134 -5.18 28.72 3.50
N ALA A 135 -4.61 27.74 2.77
CA ALA A 135 -4.88 27.57 1.35
C ALA A 135 -6.36 27.30 1.06
N GLU A 136 -7.04 26.55 1.92
CA GLU A 136 -8.48 26.31 1.79
C GLU A 136 -9.30 27.58 2.07
N TYR A 137 -8.93 28.38 3.06
CA TYR A 137 -9.54 29.69 3.29
C TYR A 137 -9.33 30.64 2.10
N VAL A 138 -8.14 30.65 1.48
CA VAL A 138 -7.89 31.44 0.25
C VAL A 138 -8.80 30.99 -0.89
N ARG A 139 -9.09 29.70 -1.02
CA ARG A 139 -10.00 29.16 -2.03
C ARG A 139 -11.43 29.70 -1.85
N HIS A 140 -11.85 29.88 -0.60
CA HIS A 140 -13.18 30.38 -0.22
C HIS A 140 -13.23 31.90 0.11
N ARG A 141 -12.21 32.67 -0.27
CA ARG A 141 -12.14 34.10 0.06
C ARG A 141 -13.32 34.92 -0.46
N TYR A 142 -14.09 34.43 -1.45
CA TYR A 142 -15.31 35.07 -1.96
C TYR A 142 -16.36 35.28 -0.87
N VAL A 143 -16.35 34.53 0.21
CA VAL A 143 -17.24 34.70 1.36
C VAL A 143 -17.07 36.07 2.00
N LEU A 144 -15.87 36.68 1.89
CA LEU A 144 -15.58 38.03 2.38
C LEU A 144 -16.26 39.15 1.56
N GLU A 145 -16.67 38.86 0.33
CA GLU A 145 -17.35 39.85 -0.54
C GLU A 145 -18.84 39.97 -0.19
N GLY A 146 -19.42 38.99 0.51
CA GLY A 146 -20.80 38.97 0.95
C GLY A 146 -21.02 39.65 2.31
N ALA A 147 -22.29 39.82 2.67
CA ALA A 147 -22.74 40.39 3.96
C ALA A 147 -23.00 39.27 5.02
N ALA A 148 -22.67 38.03 4.74
CA ALA A 148 -23.01 36.88 5.59
C ALA A 148 -22.18 36.79 6.88
N LEU A 149 -21.03 37.49 6.95
CA LEU A 149 -20.10 37.45 8.07
C LEU A 149 -20.20 38.67 8.96
N ALA A 150 -20.27 38.47 10.27
CA ALA A 150 -20.05 39.51 11.25
C ALA A 150 -18.59 40.01 11.21
N GLU A 151 -18.31 41.22 11.69
CA GLU A 151 -16.96 41.81 11.63
C GLU A 151 -15.91 40.95 12.31
N VAL A 152 -16.22 40.39 13.48
CA VAL A 152 -15.32 39.50 14.25
C VAL A 152 -14.99 38.21 13.47
N GLU A 153 -15.97 37.67 12.75
CA GLU A 153 -15.79 36.47 11.92
C GLU A 153 -14.93 36.77 10.70
N ARG A 154 -15.14 37.95 10.07
CA ARG A 154 -14.34 38.45 8.96
C ARG A 154 -12.87 38.60 9.36
N GLU A 155 -12.60 39.23 10.49
CA GLU A 155 -11.23 39.36 11.03
C GLU A 155 -10.59 37.99 11.31
N SER A 156 -11.35 37.07 11.90
CA SER A 156 -10.85 35.71 12.17
C SER A 156 -10.56 34.96 10.86
N PHE A 157 -11.44 35.05 9.88
CA PHE A 157 -11.24 34.46 8.55
C PHE A 157 -9.94 34.99 7.90
N GLU A 158 -9.72 36.31 7.93
CA GLU A 158 -8.53 36.97 7.38
C GLU A 158 -7.25 36.56 8.12
N ARG A 159 -7.31 36.37 9.47
CA ARG A 159 -6.17 35.89 10.23
C ARG A 159 -5.78 34.45 9.85
N VAL A 160 -6.76 33.56 9.69
CA VAL A 160 -6.51 32.18 9.24
C VAL A 160 -5.97 32.19 7.81
N MET A 161 -6.61 32.90 6.91
CA MET A 161 -6.20 33.05 5.52
C MET A 161 -4.76 33.59 5.40
N GLY A 162 -4.40 34.55 6.25
CA GLY A 162 -3.08 35.19 6.28
C GLY A 162 -2.03 34.47 7.12
N GLN A 163 -2.30 33.25 7.62
CA GLN A 163 -1.42 32.49 8.52
C GLN A 163 -1.02 33.27 9.79
N ARG A 164 -1.92 34.07 10.33
CA ARG A 164 -1.75 34.88 11.53
C ARG A 164 -2.72 34.47 12.65
N ALA A 165 -3.42 33.36 12.45
CA ALA A 165 -4.37 32.85 13.42
C ALA A 165 -3.66 32.34 14.69
N SER A 166 -4.30 32.53 15.83
CA SER A 166 -3.93 31.86 17.07
C SER A 166 -4.14 30.35 16.98
N GLU A 167 -3.57 29.60 17.90
CA GLU A 167 -3.80 28.15 17.98
C GLU A 167 -5.31 27.83 18.10
N ALA A 168 -6.03 28.58 18.95
CA ALA A 168 -7.46 28.37 19.16
C ALA A 168 -8.27 28.62 17.87
N GLU A 169 -7.95 29.68 17.12
CA GLU A 169 -8.60 29.96 15.84
C GLU A 169 -8.29 28.90 14.79
N LEU A 170 -7.05 28.44 14.73
CA LEU A 170 -6.67 27.40 13.77
C LEU A 170 -7.35 26.07 14.09
N LEU A 171 -7.47 25.68 15.38
CA LEU A 171 -8.18 24.48 15.78
C LEU A 171 -9.71 24.58 15.59
N ALA A 172 -10.28 25.79 15.60
CA ALA A 172 -11.69 26.02 15.27
C ALA A 172 -11.95 26.22 13.77
N SER A 173 -10.90 26.30 12.95
CA SER A 173 -10.98 26.75 11.55
C SER A 173 -11.93 25.94 10.68
N LEU A 174 -11.96 24.60 10.83
CA LEU A 174 -12.83 23.76 10.00
C LEU A 174 -14.31 24.04 10.28
N ALA A 175 -14.69 24.12 11.54
CA ALA A 175 -16.05 24.46 11.94
C ALA A 175 -16.44 25.88 11.49
N SER A 176 -15.57 26.85 11.75
CA SER A 176 -15.81 28.26 11.37
C SER A 176 -15.96 28.43 9.86
N LEU A 177 -15.12 27.74 9.07
CA LEU A 177 -15.24 27.80 7.60
C LEU A 177 -16.57 27.18 7.13
N SER A 178 -16.94 26.01 7.69
CA SER A 178 -18.20 25.34 7.34
C SER A 178 -19.42 26.22 7.64
N ASP A 179 -19.47 26.85 8.82
CA ASP A 179 -20.56 27.75 9.19
C ASP A 179 -20.64 29.02 8.30
N CYS A 180 -19.49 29.58 7.94
CA CYS A 180 -19.40 30.69 7.02
C CYS A 180 -19.94 30.33 5.63
N LEU A 181 -19.54 29.17 5.13
CA LEU A 181 -19.96 28.67 3.82
C LEU A 181 -21.45 28.31 3.79
N ALA A 182 -21.97 27.64 4.80
CA ALA A 182 -23.39 27.30 4.87
C ALA A 182 -24.27 28.54 4.88
N ARG A 183 -23.90 29.57 5.63
CA ARG A 183 -24.62 30.85 5.65
C ARG A 183 -24.52 31.64 4.32
N HIS A 184 -23.35 31.58 3.67
CA HIS A 184 -23.14 32.25 2.39
C HIS A 184 -23.95 31.59 1.26
N HIS A 185 -23.97 30.25 1.21
CA HIS A 185 -24.66 29.50 0.15
C HIS A 185 -26.13 29.19 0.48
N GLY A 186 -26.51 29.25 1.75
CA GLY A 186 -27.88 28.89 2.20
C GLY A 186 -28.13 27.36 2.13
N THR A 187 -27.08 26.56 2.11
CA THR A 187 -27.13 25.09 2.03
C THR A 187 -25.98 24.45 2.84
N ASP A 188 -26.18 23.22 3.28
CA ASP A 188 -25.21 22.52 4.11
C ASP A 188 -23.93 22.16 3.35
N VAL A 189 -22.84 22.01 4.08
CA VAL A 189 -21.46 21.86 3.57
C VAL A 189 -21.09 20.40 3.43
N VAL A 190 -20.39 20.05 2.38
CA VAL A 190 -19.68 18.77 2.24
C VAL A 190 -18.24 18.95 2.70
N ILE A 191 -17.77 18.11 3.62
CA ILE A 191 -16.38 18.11 4.11
C ILE A 191 -15.65 16.87 3.58
N LEU A 192 -14.56 17.09 2.84
CA LEU A 192 -13.73 16.04 2.25
C LEU A 192 -12.30 16.17 2.76
N ILE A 193 -11.80 15.13 3.47
CA ILE A 193 -10.43 15.12 4.03
C ILE A 193 -9.70 13.90 3.52
N ASP A 194 -8.68 14.11 2.70
CA ASP A 194 -7.83 13.04 2.18
C ASP A 194 -6.58 12.86 3.05
N GLU A 195 -6.13 11.62 3.20
CA GLU A 195 -4.95 11.23 3.99
C GLU A 195 -5.00 11.74 5.45
N TYR A 196 -6.15 11.58 6.12
CA TYR A 196 -6.39 12.08 7.48
C TYR A 196 -5.39 11.55 8.53
N ASP A 197 -4.84 10.37 8.30
CA ASP A 197 -3.91 9.66 9.17
C ASP A 197 -2.44 10.07 8.98
N HIS A 198 -2.14 10.83 7.92
CA HIS A 198 -0.76 11.18 7.57
C HIS A 198 -0.05 11.99 8.68
N MET A 199 -0.70 13.02 9.22
CA MET A 199 -0.13 13.86 10.29
C MET A 199 0.24 13.03 11.54
N VAL A 200 -0.59 12.05 11.90
CA VAL A 200 -0.36 11.16 13.04
C VAL A 200 0.76 10.17 12.75
N THR A 201 0.82 9.68 11.52
CA THR A 201 1.92 8.83 11.03
C THR A 201 3.26 9.54 11.11
N GLU A 202 3.35 10.77 10.60
CA GLU A 202 4.54 11.61 10.70
C GLU A 202 4.91 11.90 12.16
N GLY A 203 3.90 12.17 12.99
CA GLY A 203 4.09 12.37 14.43
C GLY A 203 4.68 11.14 15.12
N HIS A 204 4.28 9.94 14.73
CA HIS A 204 4.86 8.71 15.25
C HIS A 204 6.33 8.56 14.82
N LEU A 205 6.63 8.73 13.54
CA LEU A 205 7.99 8.60 13.00
C LEU A 205 8.98 9.59 13.61
N ASN A 206 8.51 10.79 13.98
CA ASN A 206 9.32 11.91 14.44
C ASN A 206 9.14 12.24 15.94
N GLY A 207 8.39 11.43 16.72
CA GLY A 207 8.30 11.54 18.18
C GLY A 207 7.34 12.62 18.71
N TYR A 208 6.41 13.16 17.89
CA TYR A 208 5.39 14.13 18.32
C TYR A 208 3.94 13.64 18.10
N ARG A 209 3.73 12.33 18.14
CA ARG A 209 2.44 11.68 17.87
C ARG A 209 1.27 12.22 18.70
N ASP A 210 1.45 12.36 20.01
CA ASP A 210 0.38 12.80 20.92
C ASP A 210 -0.09 14.22 20.61
N PHE A 211 0.83 15.07 20.18
CA PHE A 211 0.49 16.39 19.65
C PHE A 211 -0.35 16.29 18.38
N ALA A 212 0.06 15.45 17.44
CA ALA A 212 -0.69 15.27 16.18
C ALA A 212 -2.12 14.75 16.43
N ILE A 213 -2.27 13.80 17.34
CA ILE A 213 -3.59 13.28 17.76
C ILE A 213 -4.44 14.37 18.39
N ASP A 214 -3.88 15.17 19.31
CA ASP A 214 -4.64 16.24 19.99
C ASP A 214 -5.13 17.30 19.00
N VAL A 215 -4.27 17.71 18.06
CA VAL A 215 -4.63 18.65 16.99
C VAL A 215 -5.77 18.08 16.15
N MET A 216 -5.62 16.86 15.63
CA MET A 216 -6.63 16.24 14.77
C MET A 216 -7.95 16.04 15.50
N ARG A 217 -7.91 15.56 16.75
CA ARG A 217 -9.11 15.35 17.57
C ARG A 217 -9.88 16.67 17.78
N ARG A 218 -9.21 17.73 18.21
CA ARG A 218 -9.84 19.03 18.50
C ARG A 218 -10.40 19.66 17.24
N TRP A 219 -9.63 19.62 16.15
CA TRP A 219 -9.99 20.20 14.87
C TRP A 219 -11.19 19.50 14.21
N LEU A 220 -11.19 18.15 14.18
CA LEU A 220 -12.28 17.36 13.61
C LEU A 220 -13.55 17.39 14.47
N THR A 221 -13.41 17.25 15.80
CA THR A 221 -14.56 17.25 16.72
C THR A 221 -15.37 18.53 16.59
N GLY A 222 -14.71 19.68 16.46
CA GLY A 222 -15.38 20.97 16.33
C GLY A 222 -16.29 21.06 15.10
N ALA A 223 -15.90 20.42 14.00
CA ALA A 223 -16.62 20.52 12.73
C ALA A 223 -17.59 19.36 12.47
N LEU A 224 -17.29 18.15 13.01
CA LEU A 224 -18.05 16.93 12.68
C LEU A 224 -19.05 16.52 13.76
N LYS A 225 -18.99 17.13 14.96
CA LYS A 225 -19.91 16.82 16.05
C LYS A 225 -21.02 17.84 16.16
N ALA A 226 -22.25 17.41 16.00
CA ALA A 226 -23.45 18.21 16.24
C ALA A 226 -23.49 19.56 15.48
N THR A 227 -22.88 19.64 14.32
CA THR A 227 -22.91 20.78 13.43
C THR A 227 -24.19 20.75 12.61
N THR A 228 -24.95 21.86 12.61
CA THR A 228 -26.19 22.00 11.82
C THR A 228 -25.91 22.37 10.37
N SER A 229 -24.66 22.63 10.01
CA SER A 229 -24.21 23.03 8.68
C SER A 229 -23.54 21.91 7.88
N LEU A 230 -23.54 20.67 8.37
CA LEU A 230 -22.91 19.53 7.71
C LEU A 230 -23.93 18.73 6.89
N PHE A 231 -23.75 18.64 5.58
CA PHE A 231 -24.48 17.73 4.72
C PHE A 231 -23.93 16.29 4.84
N LEU A 232 -22.64 16.11 4.58
CA LEU A 232 -21.90 14.88 4.83
C LEU A 232 -20.40 15.17 4.95
N ALA A 233 -19.68 14.28 5.61
CA ALA A 233 -18.22 14.28 5.62
C ALA A 233 -17.68 12.92 5.13
N CYS A 234 -16.68 12.96 4.27
CA CYS A 234 -15.96 11.78 3.84
C CYS A 234 -14.46 11.98 4.12
N LEU A 235 -13.88 11.06 4.87
CA LEU A 235 -12.46 11.03 5.19
C LEU A 235 -11.84 9.81 4.55
N THR A 236 -10.58 9.93 4.07
CA THR A 236 -9.83 8.77 3.57
C THR A 236 -8.47 8.65 4.22
N GLY A 237 -8.02 7.42 4.39
CA GLY A 237 -6.71 7.08 4.93
C GLY A 237 -6.31 5.65 4.62
N VAL A 238 -5.17 5.24 5.15
CA VAL A 238 -4.69 3.85 5.13
C VAL A 238 -5.03 3.17 6.43
N GLN A 239 -4.73 3.84 7.55
CA GLN A 239 -4.87 3.29 8.89
C GLN A 239 -6.22 3.69 9.50
N ARG A 240 -6.77 2.77 10.27
CA ARG A 240 -7.80 3.09 11.23
C ARG A 240 -7.10 3.62 12.48
N VAL A 241 -6.69 4.89 12.48
CA VAL A 241 -6.20 5.52 13.72
C VAL A 241 -7.32 5.40 14.75
N SER A 242 -7.04 4.77 15.91
CA SER A 242 -8.10 4.27 16.80
C SER A 242 -9.16 5.35 17.05
N CYS A 243 -10.42 4.96 16.88
CA CYS A 243 -11.56 5.84 17.13
C CYS A 243 -11.50 6.44 18.53
N GLU A 244 -10.86 5.75 19.49
CA GLU A 244 -10.65 6.22 20.85
C GLU A 244 -9.66 7.39 20.96
N SER A 245 -8.76 7.59 20.02
CA SER A 245 -7.78 8.68 20.11
C SER A 245 -8.19 9.94 19.35
N ILE A 246 -8.62 9.85 18.09
CA ILE A 246 -9.03 11.01 17.29
C ILE A 246 -10.55 11.23 17.35
N PHE A 247 -11.32 10.16 17.28
CA PHE A 247 -12.79 10.21 17.18
C PHE A 247 -13.51 9.93 18.50
N SER A 248 -12.82 9.86 19.64
CA SER A 248 -13.43 9.60 20.96
C SER A 248 -14.54 10.61 21.34
N GLY A 249 -14.52 11.78 20.72
CA GLY A 249 -15.55 12.81 20.85
C GLY A 249 -16.71 12.70 19.85
N LEU A 250 -16.64 11.83 18.84
CA LEU A 250 -17.59 11.71 17.73
C LEU A 250 -18.35 10.39 17.83
N ASN A 251 -19.69 10.47 17.85
CA ASN A 251 -20.57 9.28 17.92
C ASN A 251 -21.14 8.91 16.54
N ASN A 252 -20.90 9.73 15.52
CA ASN A 252 -21.50 9.64 14.19
C ASN A 252 -20.49 9.26 13.09
N VAL A 253 -19.30 8.78 13.44
CA VAL A 253 -18.30 8.31 12.48
C VAL A 253 -18.46 6.83 12.25
N VAL A 254 -18.66 6.43 11.01
CA VAL A 254 -18.62 5.02 10.58
C VAL A 254 -17.34 4.80 9.80
N VAL A 255 -16.58 3.80 10.24
CA VAL A 255 -15.33 3.38 9.60
C VAL A 255 -15.62 2.20 8.69
N ASP A 256 -15.26 2.32 7.43
CA ASP A 256 -15.32 1.27 6.42
C ASP A 256 -13.91 0.89 5.97
N THR A 257 -13.53 -0.35 6.22
CA THR A 257 -12.24 -0.93 5.86
C THR A 257 -12.39 -1.88 4.66
N ALA A 258 -11.29 -2.47 4.21
CA ALA A 258 -11.33 -3.51 3.18
C ALA A 258 -12.10 -4.78 3.61
N MET A 259 -12.39 -4.95 4.90
CA MET A 259 -13.14 -6.09 5.44
C MET A 259 -14.65 -5.87 5.42
N ASP A 260 -15.09 -4.60 5.37
CA ASP A 260 -16.48 -4.23 5.41
C ASP A 260 -17.17 -4.41 4.05
N LEU A 261 -18.52 -4.54 4.07
CA LEU A 261 -19.31 -4.76 2.87
C LEU A 261 -19.73 -3.45 2.17
N GLY A 262 -19.40 -2.31 2.75
CA GLY A 262 -19.68 -0.99 2.18
C GLY A 262 -18.64 -0.57 1.14
N PHE A 263 -19.01 0.27 0.20
CA PHE A 263 -18.11 0.97 -0.74
C PHE A 263 -17.10 0.08 -1.47
N ILE A 264 -17.39 -1.22 -1.66
CA ILE A 264 -16.48 -2.25 -2.16
C ILE A 264 -15.94 -1.88 -3.55
N GLU A 265 -16.85 -1.52 -4.47
CA GLU A 265 -16.51 -1.22 -5.86
C GLU A 265 -16.01 0.23 -6.08
N GLY A 266 -16.04 1.06 -5.04
CA GLY A 266 -15.59 2.45 -5.11
C GLY A 266 -14.07 2.61 -5.29
N PHE A 267 -13.31 1.59 -4.91
CA PHE A 267 -11.83 1.63 -4.87
C PHE A 267 -11.22 0.39 -5.52
N GLY A 268 -10.03 0.55 -6.10
CA GLY A 268 -9.41 -0.53 -6.83
C GLY A 268 -10.09 -0.78 -8.20
N PHE A 269 -9.64 -1.81 -8.90
CA PHE A 269 -10.34 -2.33 -10.08
C PHE A 269 -10.86 -3.72 -9.75
N THR A 270 -12.11 -3.98 -10.07
CA THR A 270 -12.64 -5.34 -10.10
C THR A 270 -11.96 -6.12 -11.25
N ARG A 271 -12.05 -7.44 -11.22
CA ARG A 271 -11.53 -8.29 -12.30
C ARG A 271 -12.09 -7.89 -13.66
N ALA A 272 -13.40 -7.67 -13.74
CA ALA A 272 -14.06 -7.27 -14.98
C ALA A 272 -13.56 -5.91 -15.50
N GLU A 273 -13.32 -4.95 -14.63
CA GLU A 273 -12.77 -3.63 -14.98
C GLU A 273 -11.32 -3.72 -15.44
N ALA A 274 -10.47 -4.48 -14.73
CA ALA A 274 -9.06 -4.66 -15.08
C ALA A 274 -8.92 -5.33 -16.45
N GLU A 275 -9.67 -6.40 -16.70
CA GLU A 275 -9.67 -7.09 -18.00
C GLU A 275 -10.23 -6.21 -19.13
N ALA A 276 -11.34 -5.49 -18.87
CA ALA A 276 -11.91 -4.56 -19.85
C ALA A 276 -10.92 -3.45 -20.23
N LEU A 277 -10.21 -2.90 -19.21
CA LEU A 277 -9.18 -1.90 -19.44
C LEU A 277 -7.99 -2.46 -20.22
N ALA A 278 -7.56 -3.68 -19.89
CA ALA A 278 -6.46 -4.36 -20.59
C ALA A 278 -6.79 -4.58 -22.07
N ARG A 279 -7.97 -5.09 -22.37
CA ARG A 279 -8.47 -5.25 -23.75
C ARG A 279 -8.59 -3.92 -24.49
N TYR A 280 -9.11 -2.88 -23.80
CA TYR A 280 -9.21 -1.53 -24.36
C TYR A 280 -7.83 -0.96 -24.72
N GLN A 281 -6.79 -1.27 -23.95
CA GLN A 281 -5.40 -0.87 -24.23
C GLN A 281 -4.70 -1.79 -25.26
N GLY A 282 -5.36 -2.84 -25.73
CA GLY A 282 -4.79 -3.76 -26.74
C GLY A 282 -3.81 -4.79 -26.16
N LEU A 283 -3.90 -5.08 -24.85
CA LEU A 283 -3.12 -6.16 -24.25
C LEU A 283 -3.56 -7.51 -24.83
N ALA A 284 -2.58 -8.36 -25.17
CA ALA A 284 -2.85 -9.70 -25.68
C ALA A 284 -3.52 -10.58 -24.61
N GLU A 285 -4.48 -11.42 -24.99
CA GLU A 285 -5.28 -12.24 -24.06
C GLU A 285 -4.43 -13.21 -23.24
N ASP A 286 -3.33 -13.71 -23.79
CA ASP A 286 -2.37 -14.59 -23.10
C ASP A 286 -1.60 -13.90 -21.98
N LYS A 287 -1.64 -12.56 -21.90
CA LYS A 287 -1.06 -11.75 -20.84
C LYS A 287 -2.00 -11.53 -19.64
N LEU A 288 -3.28 -11.82 -19.77
CA LEU A 288 -4.23 -11.66 -18.67
C LEU A 288 -3.91 -12.56 -17.47
N PRO A 289 -3.56 -13.86 -17.63
CA PRO A 289 -3.15 -14.68 -16.49
C PRO A 289 -1.94 -14.13 -15.74
N GLU A 290 -0.93 -13.58 -16.44
CA GLU A 290 0.22 -12.93 -15.83
C GLU A 290 -0.21 -11.70 -15.01
N MET A 291 -1.11 -10.87 -15.56
CA MET A 291 -1.66 -9.69 -14.86
C MET A 291 -2.40 -10.10 -13.58
N HIS A 292 -3.16 -11.20 -13.60
CA HIS A 292 -3.84 -11.76 -12.43
C HIS A 292 -2.82 -12.15 -11.37
N ASP A 293 -1.87 -13.02 -11.69
CA ASP A 293 -0.86 -13.52 -10.77
C ASP A 293 -0.09 -12.40 -10.06
N TRP A 294 0.16 -11.30 -10.77
CA TRP A 294 0.99 -10.22 -10.27
C TRP A 294 0.24 -9.15 -9.49
N TYR A 295 -1.02 -8.82 -9.84
CA TYR A 295 -1.66 -7.58 -9.34
C TYR A 295 -3.06 -7.77 -8.76
N ASP A 296 -3.62 -8.97 -8.84
CA ASP A 296 -4.90 -9.35 -8.26
C ASP A 296 -4.77 -9.73 -6.78
N GLY A 297 -5.83 -10.28 -6.23
CA GLY A 297 -5.87 -11.03 -4.98
C GLY A 297 -6.09 -10.21 -3.72
N TYR A 298 -6.27 -8.90 -3.81
CA TYR A 298 -6.85 -8.15 -2.70
C TYR A 298 -8.34 -8.51 -2.57
N ASN A 299 -8.82 -8.60 -1.35
CA ASN A 299 -10.22 -8.91 -1.08
C ASN A 299 -10.88 -7.75 -0.33
N PHE A 300 -11.84 -7.09 -0.95
CA PHE A 300 -12.64 -6.04 -0.35
C PHE A 300 -14.08 -6.54 -0.19
N GLY A 301 -14.49 -6.83 1.06
CA GLY A 301 -15.83 -7.29 1.37
C GLY A 301 -16.29 -8.53 0.57
N GLY A 302 -15.39 -9.42 0.18
CA GLY A 302 -15.67 -10.61 -0.64
C GLY A 302 -15.52 -10.41 -2.14
N VAL A 303 -15.12 -9.22 -2.61
CA VAL A 303 -14.86 -8.92 -4.02
C VAL A 303 -13.36 -8.79 -4.26
N GLU A 304 -12.86 -9.54 -5.25
CA GLU A 304 -11.46 -9.41 -5.69
C GLU A 304 -11.19 -8.04 -6.28
N ALA A 305 -10.10 -7.42 -5.83
CA ALA A 305 -9.67 -6.10 -6.28
C ALA A 305 -8.21 -6.09 -6.71
N TYR A 306 -7.93 -5.38 -7.80
CA TYR A 306 -6.60 -5.09 -8.31
C TYR A 306 -6.11 -3.74 -7.82
N ASN A 307 -4.81 -3.62 -7.61
CA ASN A 307 -4.18 -2.33 -7.41
C ASN A 307 -4.16 -1.52 -8.73
N PRO A 308 -4.88 -0.39 -8.83
CA PRO A 308 -4.93 0.40 -10.06
C PRO A 308 -3.56 0.88 -10.54
N TRP A 309 -2.69 1.28 -9.60
CA TRP A 309 -1.35 1.76 -9.93
C TRP A 309 -0.54 0.71 -10.69
N SER A 310 -0.54 -0.53 -10.18
CA SER A 310 0.22 -1.63 -10.75
C SER A 310 -0.35 -2.05 -12.10
N VAL A 311 -1.67 -2.17 -12.22
CA VAL A 311 -2.34 -2.49 -13.51
C VAL A 311 -2.05 -1.42 -14.56
N LEU A 312 -2.20 -0.13 -14.23
CA LEU A 312 -1.96 0.97 -15.16
C LEU A 312 -0.50 1.01 -15.65
N ASN A 313 0.47 0.74 -14.76
CA ASN A 313 1.88 0.68 -15.15
C ASN A 313 2.20 -0.56 -15.98
N TYR A 314 1.63 -1.72 -15.67
CA TYR A 314 1.74 -2.94 -16.47
C TYR A 314 1.25 -2.71 -17.90
N LEU A 315 0.08 -2.10 -18.06
CA LEU A 315 -0.48 -1.76 -19.37
C LEU A 315 0.40 -0.73 -20.12
N ARG A 316 0.91 0.29 -19.42
CA ARG A 316 1.84 1.28 -20.00
C ARG A 316 3.11 0.64 -20.55
N GLN A 317 3.60 -0.40 -19.89
CA GLN A 317 4.82 -1.12 -20.28
C GLN A 317 4.55 -2.28 -21.25
N GLY A 318 3.35 -2.35 -21.85
CA GLY A 318 3.01 -3.36 -22.84
C GLY A 318 2.94 -4.79 -22.30
N GLY A 319 2.57 -4.96 -21.02
CA GLY A 319 2.45 -6.28 -20.41
C GLY A 319 3.77 -6.83 -19.85
N VAL A 320 4.65 -5.97 -19.35
CA VAL A 320 5.86 -6.39 -18.64
C VAL A 320 5.58 -6.39 -17.14
N ALA A 321 5.59 -7.56 -16.52
CA ALA A 321 5.33 -7.71 -15.10
C ALA A 321 6.53 -7.27 -14.25
N GLN A 322 6.31 -6.33 -13.33
CA GLN A 322 7.30 -5.76 -12.42
C GLN A 322 6.62 -5.34 -11.10
N PRO A 323 7.37 -5.16 -10.00
CA PRO A 323 6.84 -4.68 -8.73
C PRO A 323 6.65 -3.14 -8.77
N TYR A 324 5.64 -2.67 -9.48
CA TYR A 324 5.38 -1.24 -9.68
C TYR A 324 4.98 -0.51 -8.39
N TRP A 325 4.26 -1.18 -7.49
CA TRP A 325 3.85 -0.61 -6.21
C TRP A 325 5.03 -0.42 -5.26
N GLY A 326 5.96 -1.37 -5.22
CA GLY A 326 7.12 -1.37 -4.35
C GLY A 326 8.11 -0.23 -4.60
N ASN A 327 8.09 0.34 -5.79
CA ASN A 327 8.95 1.47 -6.17
C ASN A 327 8.34 2.83 -5.79
N THR A 328 7.20 2.87 -5.10
CA THR A 328 6.61 4.11 -4.61
C THR A 328 7.14 4.40 -3.21
N SER A 329 7.65 5.62 -2.99
CA SER A 329 8.15 6.10 -1.68
C SER A 329 7.09 5.95 -0.58
N ASP A 330 7.53 5.66 0.64
CA ASP A 330 6.73 5.65 1.87
C ASP A 330 6.25 4.29 2.41
N ASN A 331 7.11 3.27 2.32
CA ASN A 331 6.92 2.02 3.06
C ASN A 331 7.55 2.06 4.47
N ALA A 332 7.90 3.26 4.98
CA ALA A 332 8.61 3.41 6.26
C ALA A 332 7.91 2.68 7.42
N ILE A 333 6.58 2.74 7.46
CA ILE A 333 5.78 2.02 8.47
C ILE A 333 5.95 0.51 8.33
N VAL A 334 5.84 -0.01 7.11
CA VAL A 334 5.97 -1.45 6.86
C VAL A 334 7.39 -1.91 7.15
N HIS A 335 8.39 -1.12 6.75
CA HIS A 335 9.78 -1.38 7.10
C HIS A 335 9.97 -1.46 8.64
N GLN A 336 9.37 -0.53 9.41
CA GLN A 336 9.38 -0.60 10.87
C GLN A 336 8.64 -1.83 11.42
N LEU A 337 7.50 -2.23 10.82
CA LEU A 337 6.78 -3.45 11.20
C LEU A 337 7.67 -4.68 11.02
N PHE A 338 8.35 -4.79 9.90
CA PHE A 338 9.30 -5.87 9.64
C PHE A 338 10.48 -5.84 10.62
N GLN A 339 10.99 -4.69 10.99
CA GLN A 339 12.05 -4.57 12.00
C GLN A 339 11.60 -4.98 13.41
N LYS A 340 10.34 -4.73 13.77
CA LYS A 340 9.75 -5.08 15.07
C LYS A 340 9.26 -6.53 15.14
N ALA A 341 9.07 -7.20 14.01
CA ALA A 341 8.68 -8.60 13.97
C ALA A 341 9.73 -9.48 14.66
N THR A 342 9.28 -10.40 15.49
CA THR A 342 10.13 -11.31 16.28
C THR A 342 10.01 -12.75 15.80
N GLY A 343 10.95 -13.60 16.14
CA GLY A 343 11.06 -15.04 15.84
C GLY A 343 9.90 -15.68 15.08
N GLU A 344 8.79 -15.99 15.77
CA GLU A 344 7.63 -16.66 15.16
C GLU A 344 7.00 -15.83 14.03
N SER A 345 6.78 -14.51 14.25
CA SER A 345 6.20 -13.63 13.23
C SER A 345 7.08 -13.48 11.99
N ILE A 346 8.42 -13.57 12.16
CA ILE A 346 9.35 -13.55 11.02
C ILE A 346 9.20 -14.82 10.18
N ALA A 347 9.15 -16.00 10.82
CA ALA A 347 8.97 -17.26 10.11
C ALA A 347 7.66 -17.27 9.32
N GLU A 348 6.58 -16.75 9.91
CA GLU A 348 5.28 -16.62 9.25
C GLU A 348 5.30 -15.62 8.08
N LEU A 349 5.99 -14.48 8.23
CA LEU A 349 6.18 -13.54 7.13
C LEU A 349 7.01 -14.16 5.99
N GLN A 350 7.96 -15.03 6.31
CA GLN A 350 8.72 -15.82 5.33
C GLN A 350 7.82 -16.82 4.61
N ASP A 351 6.94 -17.52 5.34
CA ASP A 351 5.95 -18.41 4.74
C ASP A 351 5.01 -17.67 3.79
N LEU A 352 4.53 -16.49 4.18
CA LEU A 352 3.73 -15.64 3.29
C LEU A 352 4.52 -15.19 2.05
N ALA A 353 5.80 -14.84 2.20
CA ALA A 353 6.66 -14.49 1.07
C ALA A 353 6.81 -15.65 0.07
N ALA A 354 6.82 -16.89 0.56
CA ALA A 354 6.83 -18.10 -0.26
C ALA A 354 5.45 -18.44 -0.88
N GLY A 355 4.37 -17.84 -0.38
CA GLY A 355 2.99 -18.07 -0.83
C GLY A 355 2.18 -18.98 0.09
N GLY A 356 2.66 -19.20 1.31
CA GLY A 356 1.95 -19.90 2.37
C GLY A 356 0.76 -19.12 2.93
N VAL A 357 0.10 -19.71 3.90
CA VAL A 357 -1.06 -19.15 4.62
C VAL A 357 -0.78 -19.24 6.11
N VAL A 358 -0.96 -18.15 6.82
CA VAL A 358 -0.87 -18.10 8.29
C VAL A 358 -2.24 -17.86 8.89
N VAL A 359 -2.44 -18.28 10.14
CA VAL A 359 -3.72 -18.14 10.85
C VAL A 359 -3.48 -17.26 12.07
N ARG A 360 -3.92 -15.99 11.97
CA ARG A 360 -3.71 -14.99 13.02
C ARG A 360 -4.92 -14.07 13.18
N PRO A 361 -5.19 -13.57 14.40
CA PRO A 361 -6.19 -12.53 14.60
C PRO A 361 -5.72 -11.20 13.99
N LEU A 362 -6.68 -10.35 13.61
CA LEU A 362 -6.43 -9.02 13.07
C LEU A 362 -7.00 -7.96 14.01
N ASP A 363 -6.18 -7.24 14.72
CA ASP A 363 -6.59 -6.03 15.42
C ASP A 363 -6.44 -4.83 14.48
N LEU A 364 -7.56 -4.37 13.94
CA LEU A 364 -7.62 -3.21 13.04
C LEU A 364 -7.72 -1.88 13.80
N ALA A 365 -7.97 -1.92 15.12
CA ALA A 365 -8.16 -0.74 15.96
C ALA A 365 -6.87 -0.30 16.64
N THR A 366 -5.90 -1.20 16.82
CA THR A 366 -4.65 -0.89 17.53
C THR A 366 -3.77 0.04 16.72
N VAL A 367 -3.25 1.04 17.41
CA VAL A 367 -2.38 2.07 16.84
C VAL A 367 -0.92 1.63 16.89
N PHE A 368 -0.13 2.13 15.97
CA PHE A 368 1.32 1.86 15.84
C PHE A 368 2.12 1.93 17.13
N SER A 369 1.79 2.87 18.04
CA SER A 369 2.49 3.06 19.31
C SER A 369 2.20 1.98 20.35
N GLU A 370 1.10 1.26 20.22
CA GLU A 370 0.74 0.17 21.12
C GLU A 370 1.53 -1.09 20.81
N LEU A 371 2.08 -1.21 19.59
CA LEU A 371 3.05 -2.26 19.26
C LEU A 371 4.28 -2.26 20.20
N ASP A 372 4.68 -1.10 20.70
CA ASP A 372 5.81 -0.97 21.64
C ASP A 372 5.43 -1.23 23.10
N GLN A 373 4.16 -1.10 23.46
CA GLN A 373 3.66 -1.20 24.83
C GLN A 373 3.10 -2.59 25.19
N HIS A 374 2.70 -3.38 24.22
CA HIS A 374 2.10 -4.69 24.42
C HIS A 374 3.06 -5.83 24.10
N LYS A 375 3.16 -6.80 25.01
CA LYS A 375 3.81 -8.10 24.78
C LYS A 375 2.73 -9.17 24.65
N GLY A 376 2.90 -10.11 23.73
CA GLY A 376 2.02 -11.26 23.55
C GLY A 376 0.96 -11.10 22.45
N LEU A 377 -0.13 -11.87 22.52
CA LEU A 377 -1.17 -12.03 21.48
C LEU A 377 -1.76 -10.72 20.92
N ARG A 378 -1.88 -9.66 21.75
CA ARG A 378 -2.39 -8.37 21.27
C ARG A 378 -1.38 -7.63 20.41
N SER A 379 -0.09 -7.74 20.71
CA SER A 379 0.97 -7.15 19.88
C SER A 379 1.03 -7.83 18.50
N ASP A 380 0.86 -9.15 18.46
CA ASP A 380 0.80 -9.91 17.22
C ASP A 380 -0.45 -9.55 16.40
N ALA A 381 -1.63 -9.54 16.99
CA ALA A 381 -2.87 -9.16 16.31
C ALA A 381 -2.78 -7.75 15.70
N ALA A 382 -2.14 -6.81 16.41
CA ALA A 382 -1.92 -5.46 15.92
C ALA A 382 -0.92 -5.42 14.76
N LEU A 383 0.17 -6.19 14.80
CA LEU A 383 1.12 -6.30 13.70
C LEU A 383 0.40 -6.78 12.41
N TRP A 384 -0.38 -7.86 12.53
CA TRP A 384 -1.12 -8.41 11.40
C TRP A 384 -2.22 -7.47 10.91
N GLY A 385 -2.90 -6.76 11.83
CA GLY A 385 -3.88 -5.73 11.50
C GLY A 385 -3.27 -4.58 10.69
N GLN A 386 -2.10 -4.10 11.08
CA GLN A 386 -1.40 -3.04 10.35
C GLN A 386 -0.91 -3.50 8.98
N LEU A 387 -0.40 -4.73 8.85
CA LEU A 387 -0.03 -5.31 7.56
C LEU A 387 -1.24 -5.48 6.64
N TYR A 388 -2.42 -5.82 7.19
CA TYR A 388 -3.67 -5.91 6.44
C TYR A 388 -4.13 -4.55 5.92
N LEU A 389 -4.19 -3.54 6.78
CA LEU A 389 -4.59 -2.17 6.38
C LEU A 389 -3.61 -1.56 5.36
N ALA A 390 -2.33 -1.86 5.48
CA ALA A 390 -1.32 -1.43 4.51
C ALA A 390 -1.37 -2.20 3.18
N GLY A 391 -2.12 -3.33 3.10
CA GLY A 391 -2.26 -4.14 1.89
C GLY A 391 -1.15 -5.16 1.67
N TYR A 392 -0.40 -5.51 2.71
CA TYR A 392 0.64 -6.55 2.64
C TYR A 392 0.09 -7.95 2.86
N VAL A 393 -0.98 -8.09 3.61
CA VAL A 393 -1.74 -9.33 3.74
C VAL A 393 -3.20 -9.11 3.35
N THR A 394 -3.88 -10.17 2.97
CA THR A 394 -5.32 -10.20 2.72
C THR A 394 -5.92 -11.44 3.35
N THR A 395 -7.25 -11.48 3.44
CA THR A 395 -8.00 -12.64 3.92
C THR A 395 -9.24 -12.87 3.08
N ASP A 396 -9.62 -14.13 2.92
CA ASP A 396 -10.90 -14.49 2.29
C ASP A 396 -12.01 -14.69 3.35
N ASP A 397 -11.67 -14.59 4.64
CA ASP A 397 -12.56 -14.79 5.78
C ASP A 397 -13.33 -13.49 6.16
N VAL A 398 -13.81 -12.74 5.16
CA VAL A 398 -14.50 -11.44 5.36
C VAL A 398 -15.88 -11.56 5.98
N ALA A 399 -16.55 -12.71 5.82
CA ALA A 399 -17.88 -12.95 6.40
C ALA A 399 -17.85 -13.34 7.88
N MET A 400 -16.67 -13.50 8.48
CA MET A 400 -16.53 -13.82 9.90
C MET A 400 -16.86 -12.60 10.78
N PRO A 401 -17.29 -12.80 12.04
CA PRO A 401 -17.53 -11.70 12.97
C PRO A 401 -16.34 -10.74 13.05
N HIS A 402 -16.62 -9.43 13.13
CA HIS A 402 -15.62 -8.38 13.35
C HIS A 402 -15.15 -8.37 14.81
N ASP A 403 -14.55 -9.48 15.23
CA ASP A 403 -13.91 -9.64 16.54
C ASP A 403 -12.40 -9.70 16.30
N ASP A 404 -11.67 -8.79 16.92
CA ASP A 404 -10.21 -8.63 16.78
C ASP A 404 -9.42 -9.86 17.26
N MET A 405 -10.08 -10.76 18.02
CA MET A 405 -9.47 -11.99 18.54
C MET A 405 -9.82 -13.25 17.73
N VAL A 406 -10.65 -13.12 16.70
CA VAL A 406 -10.99 -14.27 15.82
C VAL A 406 -9.84 -14.50 14.83
N PRO A 407 -9.18 -15.67 14.88
CA PRO A 407 -8.12 -15.98 13.94
C PRO A 407 -8.66 -16.10 12.51
N ARG A 408 -7.96 -15.51 11.54
CA ARG A 408 -8.29 -15.52 10.12
C ARG A 408 -7.16 -16.12 9.32
N ARG A 409 -7.48 -16.71 8.20
CA ARG A 409 -6.51 -17.21 7.24
C ARG A 409 -5.96 -16.04 6.44
N LEU A 410 -4.70 -15.71 6.70
CA LEU A 410 -4.00 -14.61 6.05
C LEU A 410 -3.08 -15.15 4.95
N ARG A 411 -3.09 -14.49 3.80
CA ARG A 411 -2.20 -14.77 2.69
C ARG A 411 -1.65 -13.47 2.11
N ARG A 412 -0.54 -13.54 1.40
CA ARG A 412 -0.12 -12.41 0.56
C ARG A 412 -1.16 -12.21 -0.56
N PRO A 413 -1.48 -10.98 -0.98
CA PRO A 413 -2.40 -10.76 -2.09
C PRO A 413 -1.92 -11.40 -3.39
N ASN A 414 -0.67 -11.15 -3.80
CA ASN A 414 -0.17 -11.49 -5.12
C ASN A 414 1.36 -11.61 -5.18
N ARG A 415 1.91 -11.80 -6.40
CA ARG A 415 3.36 -11.89 -6.63
C ARG A 415 4.10 -10.59 -6.37
N GLU A 416 3.50 -9.44 -6.66
CA GLU A 416 4.09 -8.13 -6.41
C GLU A 416 4.39 -7.94 -4.92
N VAL A 417 3.42 -8.23 -4.06
CA VAL A 417 3.60 -8.16 -2.60
C VAL A 417 4.61 -9.20 -2.13
N GLY A 418 4.60 -10.41 -2.70
CA GLY A 418 5.61 -11.42 -2.41
C GLY A 418 7.03 -10.95 -2.75
N TRP A 419 7.20 -10.16 -3.80
CA TRP A 419 8.47 -9.52 -4.13
C TRP A 419 8.87 -8.48 -3.07
N LEU A 420 7.91 -7.67 -2.59
CA LEU A 420 8.16 -6.70 -1.52
C LEU A 420 8.63 -7.37 -0.22
N TYR A 421 8.01 -8.47 0.18
CA TYR A 421 8.47 -9.25 1.33
C TYR A 421 9.94 -9.68 1.16
N ARG A 422 10.29 -10.24 0.01
CA ARG A 422 11.67 -10.67 -0.26
C ARG A 422 12.65 -9.52 -0.20
N ARG A 423 12.29 -8.36 -0.72
CA ARG A 423 13.11 -7.14 -0.65
C ARG A 423 13.32 -6.69 0.80
N GLU A 424 12.26 -6.61 1.62
CA GLU A 424 12.35 -6.24 3.03
C GLU A 424 13.27 -7.20 3.81
N PHE A 425 13.17 -8.51 3.55
CA PHE A 425 14.08 -9.49 4.15
C PHE A 425 15.50 -9.32 3.66
N ALA A 426 15.72 -9.02 2.39
CA ALA A 426 17.06 -8.76 1.85
C ALA A 426 17.70 -7.54 2.50
N GLU A 427 16.99 -6.42 2.58
CA GLU A 427 17.48 -5.19 3.23
C GLU A 427 17.80 -5.44 4.70
N ARG A 428 16.95 -6.17 5.43
CA ARG A 428 17.20 -6.57 6.81
C ARG A 428 18.45 -7.44 6.94
N THR A 429 18.65 -8.39 6.04
CA THR A 429 19.82 -9.27 6.02
C THR A 429 21.10 -8.47 5.79
N ILE A 430 21.10 -7.54 4.84
CA ILE A 430 22.27 -6.67 4.55
C ILE A 430 22.64 -5.83 5.76
N VAL A 431 21.64 -5.23 6.43
CA VAL A 431 21.87 -4.44 7.66
C VAL A 431 22.41 -5.33 8.79
N ALA A 432 21.90 -6.56 8.91
CA ALA A 432 22.32 -7.50 9.93
C ALA A 432 23.76 -8.01 9.74
N VAL A 433 24.18 -8.22 8.49
CA VAL A 433 25.55 -8.64 8.18
C VAL A 433 26.57 -7.57 8.60
N GLY A 434 26.20 -6.27 8.45
CA GLY A 434 27.02 -5.13 8.91
C GLY A 434 28.43 -5.04 8.28
N ASN A 435 28.83 -6.01 7.45
CA ASN A 435 30.14 -6.10 6.81
C ASN A 435 30.00 -6.19 5.29
N TYR A 436 30.17 -5.06 4.62
CA TYR A 436 29.99 -4.96 3.18
C TYR A 436 31.05 -5.75 2.39
N ASP A 437 32.30 -5.78 2.86
CA ASP A 437 33.39 -6.51 2.18
C ASP A 437 33.15 -8.03 2.24
N LEU A 438 32.60 -8.53 3.34
CA LEU A 438 32.21 -9.93 3.47
C LEU A 438 31.06 -10.28 2.51
N LEU A 439 30.10 -9.39 2.36
CA LEU A 439 28.98 -9.57 1.41
C LEU A 439 29.49 -9.55 -0.05
N LEU A 440 30.42 -8.68 -0.39
CA LEU A 440 31.05 -8.66 -1.72
C LEU A 440 31.84 -9.95 -1.99
N SER A 441 32.57 -10.44 -0.98
CA SER A 441 33.33 -11.70 -1.08
C SER A 441 32.39 -12.88 -1.31
N LEU A 442 31.26 -12.94 -0.60
CA LEU A 442 30.21 -13.95 -0.79
C LEU A 442 29.66 -13.91 -2.22
N LYS A 443 29.28 -12.73 -2.70
CA LYS A 443 28.72 -12.54 -4.05
C LYS A 443 29.75 -12.93 -5.13
N GLY A 444 31.00 -12.55 -4.94
CA GLY A 444 32.11 -12.93 -5.82
C GLY A 444 32.33 -14.44 -5.87
N ALA A 445 32.35 -15.11 -4.72
CA ALA A 445 32.49 -16.57 -4.62
C ALA A 445 31.33 -17.30 -5.30
N LEU A 446 30.09 -16.81 -5.10
CA LEU A 446 28.90 -17.37 -5.73
C LEU A 446 28.96 -17.31 -7.26
N VAL A 447 29.33 -16.17 -7.83
CA VAL A 447 29.38 -15.97 -9.30
C VAL A 447 30.54 -16.74 -9.94
N SER A 448 31.67 -16.82 -9.24
CA SER A 448 32.86 -17.54 -9.74
C SER A 448 32.76 -19.06 -9.63
N GLY A 449 31.88 -19.58 -8.78
CA GLY A 449 31.80 -21.02 -8.49
C GLY A 449 32.77 -21.48 -7.39
N ASP A 450 33.32 -20.56 -6.59
CA ASP A 450 34.24 -20.89 -5.48
C ASP A 450 33.45 -21.40 -4.26
N ALA A 451 33.31 -22.73 -4.18
CA ALA A 451 32.57 -23.39 -3.12
C ALA A 451 33.19 -23.20 -1.72
N THR A 452 34.52 -23.13 -1.66
CA THR A 452 35.24 -22.95 -0.39
C THR A 452 35.09 -21.53 0.11
N GLY A 453 35.27 -20.53 -0.78
CA GLY A 453 35.07 -19.11 -0.45
C GLY A 453 33.65 -18.81 -0.04
N LEU A 454 32.64 -19.39 -0.72
CA LEU A 454 31.24 -19.23 -0.38
C LEU A 454 30.91 -19.81 1.00
N ALA A 455 31.37 -21.05 1.31
CA ALA A 455 31.14 -21.68 2.61
C ALA A 455 31.78 -20.87 3.75
N CYS A 456 33.01 -20.40 3.56
CA CYS A 456 33.72 -19.58 4.54
C CYS A 456 32.96 -18.25 4.80
N ALA A 457 32.52 -17.56 3.75
CA ALA A 457 31.78 -16.29 3.89
C ALA A 457 30.43 -16.50 4.60
N LEU A 458 29.70 -17.58 4.27
CA LEU A 458 28.44 -17.95 4.93
C LEU A 458 28.65 -18.24 6.41
N GLU A 459 29.68 -19.04 6.78
CA GLU A 459 29.97 -19.34 8.19
C GLU A 459 30.29 -18.08 8.99
N HIS A 460 31.07 -17.14 8.44
CA HIS A 460 31.35 -15.85 9.09
C HIS A 460 30.06 -15.05 9.32
N ILE A 461 29.20 -14.95 8.31
CA ILE A 461 27.89 -14.27 8.44
C ILE A 461 27.03 -14.93 9.52
N LEU A 462 26.97 -16.27 9.55
CA LEU A 462 26.18 -17.01 10.53
C LEU A 462 26.71 -16.87 11.96
N VAL A 463 28.02 -16.69 12.14
CA VAL A 463 28.64 -16.47 13.46
C VAL A 463 28.38 -15.06 13.98
N ASP A 464 28.54 -14.06 13.10
CA ASP A 464 28.45 -12.64 13.46
C ASP A 464 27.01 -12.11 13.47
N SER A 465 26.06 -12.87 12.92
CA SER A 465 24.65 -12.46 12.84
C SER A 465 23.98 -12.38 14.21
N PRO A 466 23.18 -11.33 14.48
CA PRO A 466 22.40 -11.22 15.70
C PRO A 466 21.41 -12.39 15.90
N SER A 467 21.04 -12.65 17.16
CA SER A 467 20.17 -13.78 17.56
C SER A 467 18.75 -13.80 16.96
N TYR A 468 18.29 -12.72 16.33
CA TYR A 468 16.98 -12.70 15.66
C TYR A 468 16.95 -13.48 14.32
N LEU A 469 18.12 -13.87 13.81
CA LEU A 469 18.25 -14.87 12.75
C LEU A 469 18.27 -16.28 13.34
N ASP A 470 17.32 -16.60 14.22
CA ASP A 470 17.13 -17.97 14.70
C ASP A 470 16.75 -18.87 13.51
N LEU A 471 17.79 -19.42 12.91
CA LEU A 471 17.70 -20.26 11.72
C LEU A 471 17.36 -21.68 12.19
N VAL A 472 16.07 -21.98 12.21
CA VAL A 472 15.53 -23.25 12.73
C VAL A 472 15.00 -24.19 11.64
N SER A 473 15.02 -23.78 10.37
CA SER A 473 14.46 -24.56 9.26
C SER A 473 15.15 -24.27 7.93
N GLU A 474 15.01 -25.18 6.97
CA GLU A 474 15.45 -25.02 5.58
C GLU A 474 14.93 -23.70 4.97
N ASN A 475 13.67 -23.34 5.26
CA ASN A 475 13.07 -22.11 4.79
C ASN A 475 13.77 -20.85 5.34
N SER A 476 14.23 -20.87 6.59
CA SER A 476 15.00 -19.78 7.19
C SER A 476 16.33 -19.55 6.50
N TYR A 477 17.07 -20.62 6.19
CA TYR A 477 18.33 -20.55 5.44
C TYR A 477 18.11 -20.12 3.99
N HIS A 478 17.03 -20.59 3.36
CA HIS A 478 16.64 -20.16 2.03
C HIS A 478 16.40 -18.64 1.99
N MET A 479 15.68 -18.09 2.95
CA MET A 479 15.41 -16.65 3.02
C MET A 479 16.67 -15.82 3.33
N LEU A 480 17.55 -16.33 4.19
CA LEU A 480 18.86 -15.71 4.42
C LEU A 480 19.67 -15.64 3.12
N LEU A 481 19.81 -16.76 2.41
CA LEU A 481 20.52 -16.80 1.13
C LEU A 481 19.88 -15.87 0.10
N LEU A 482 18.56 -15.87 -0.01
CA LEU A 482 17.84 -15.00 -0.92
C LEU A 482 18.17 -13.52 -0.66
N GLY A 483 18.28 -13.13 0.63
CA GLY A 483 18.71 -11.79 1.02
C GLY A 483 20.17 -11.50 0.65
N LEU A 484 21.07 -12.45 0.88
CA LEU A 484 22.50 -12.31 0.59
C LEU A 484 22.82 -12.21 -0.92
N VAL A 485 22.05 -12.94 -1.74
CA VAL A 485 22.22 -12.95 -3.20
C VAL A 485 21.37 -11.88 -3.92
N TYR A 486 20.70 -11.03 -3.17
CA TYR A 486 19.97 -9.89 -3.72
C TYR A 486 20.95 -8.86 -4.28
N ASP A 487 20.61 -8.26 -5.43
CA ASP A 487 21.41 -7.20 -6.08
C ASP A 487 22.86 -7.63 -6.39
N ILE A 488 23.02 -8.74 -7.12
CA ILE A 488 24.32 -9.12 -7.71
C ILE A 488 24.48 -8.40 -9.05
N ALA A 489 25.59 -7.68 -9.21
CA ALA A 489 25.87 -6.92 -10.42
C ALA A 489 25.84 -7.81 -11.68
N GLY A 490 25.07 -7.39 -12.68
CA GLY A 490 24.89 -8.11 -13.94
C GLY A 490 23.80 -9.18 -13.93
N TYR A 491 23.12 -9.38 -12.81
CA TYR A 491 22.00 -10.31 -12.69
C TYR A 491 20.70 -9.60 -12.40
N ARG A 492 19.60 -10.15 -12.90
CA ARG A 492 18.25 -9.79 -12.49
C ARG A 492 18.02 -10.21 -11.04
N PHE A 493 16.99 -9.64 -10.42
CA PHE A 493 16.62 -10.03 -9.07
C PHE A 493 16.38 -11.55 -8.93
N PRO A 494 16.85 -12.17 -7.83
CA PRO A 494 16.74 -13.59 -7.61
C PRO A 494 15.26 -14.02 -7.60
N GLN A 495 14.99 -15.16 -8.21
CA GLN A 495 13.66 -15.77 -8.24
C GLN A 495 13.66 -16.98 -7.31
N SER A 496 12.65 -17.04 -6.42
CA SER A 496 12.47 -18.13 -5.49
C SER A 496 11.37 -19.07 -5.99
N ASN A 497 11.62 -20.40 -5.89
CA ASN A 497 10.64 -21.45 -6.20
C ASN A 497 9.98 -21.31 -7.61
N ARG A 498 10.71 -20.81 -8.60
CA ARG A 498 10.25 -20.74 -9.98
C ARG A 498 10.28 -22.16 -10.61
N GLU A 499 9.26 -22.50 -11.39
CA GLU A 499 9.31 -23.71 -12.23
C GLU A 499 10.45 -23.59 -13.25
N SER A 500 11.34 -24.59 -13.27
CA SER A 500 12.48 -24.63 -14.17
C SER A 500 12.99 -26.06 -14.30
N GLY A 501 13.15 -26.56 -15.52
CA GLY A 501 13.46 -27.97 -15.79
C GLY A 501 12.38 -28.91 -15.25
N ASP A 502 12.79 -29.96 -14.54
CA ASP A 502 11.89 -30.98 -14.01
C ASP A 502 11.49 -30.70 -12.53
N GLY A 503 11.42 -29.42 -12.13
CA GLY A 503 11.02 -29.03 -10.78
C GLY A 503 11.17 -27.54 -10.50
N ARG A 504 11.48 -27.21 -9.24
CA ARG A 504 11.62 -25.82 -8.75
C ARG A 504 12.90 -25.71 -7.93
N PRO A 505 13.95 -25.01 -8.41
CA PRO A 505 15.08 -24.66 -7.58
C PRO A 505 14.66 -23.68 -6.48
N ASP A 506 15.33 -23.73 -5.34
CA ASP A 506 15.07 -22.79 -4.25
C ASP A 506 15.34 -21.35 -4.67
N ILE A 507 16.48 -21.11 -5.34
CA ILE A 507 16.84 -19.79 -5.84
C ILE A 507 17.38 -19.91 -7.27
N ALA A 508 16.93 -19.00 -8.14
CA ALA A 508 17.41 -18.87 -9.51
C ALA A 508 17.80 -17.41 -9.79
N LEU A 509 18.94 -17.22 -10.44
CA LEU A 509 19.46 -15.92 -10.88
C LEU A 509 19.70 -15.98 -12.39
N GLU A 510 19.07 -15.07 -13.12
CA GLU A 510 19.21 -14.93 -14.55
C GLU A 510 20.03 -13.68 -14.85
N PRO A 511 21.09 -13.73 -15.70
CA PRO A 511 21.81 -12.53 -16.13
C PRO A 511 20.89 -11.51 -16.79
N GLU A 512 21.22 -10.22 -16.64
CA GLU A 512 20.58 -9.16 -17.42
C GLU A 512 20.82 -9.36 -18.92
N LEU A 513 19.94 -8.83 -19.77
CA LEU A 513 19.95 -9.07 -21.22
C LEU A 513 21.32 -8.83 -21.86
N GLU A 514 22.02 -7.77 -21.43
CA GLU A 514 23.34 -7.40 -21.92
C GLU A 514 24.46 -8.32 -21.44
N ASN A 515 24.21 -9.10 -20.39
CA ASN A 515 25.19 -10.00 -19.76
C ASN A 515 24.94 -11.48 -20.05
N GLN A 516 23.86 -11.85 -20.75
CA GLN A 516 23.48 -13.25 -21.01
C GLN A 516 24.54 -14.04 -21.80
N GLY A 517 25.33 -13.38 -22.62
CA GLY A 517 26.46 -13.99 -23.33
C GLY A 517 27.76 -14.11 -22.52
N LEU A 518 27.82 -13.52 -21.32
CA LEU A 518 29.03 -13.40 -20.50
C LEU A 518 28.91 -14.16 -19.17
N LEU A 519 27.74 -14.07 -18.52
CA LEU A 519 27.49 -14.63 -17.19
C LEU A 519 26.63 -15.88 -17.29
N PRO A 520 26.89 -16.92 -16.44
CA PRO A 520 26.04 -18.12 -16.37
C PRO A 520 24.73 -17.79 -15.66
N ALA A 521 23.66 -18.50 -15.97
CA ALA A 521 22.53 -18.59 -15.07
C ALA A 521 22.91 -19.35 -13.80
N ILE A 522 22.51 -18.89 -12.63
CA ILE A 522 22.83 -19.53 -11.35
C ILE A 522 21.57 -20.15 -10.75
N VAL A 523 21.68 -21.39 -10.33
CA VAL A 523 20.62 -22.08 -9.58
C VAL A 523 21.18 -22.65 -8.29
N ILE A 524 20.42 -22.50 -7.20
CA ILE A 524 20.82 -22.91 -5.86
C ILE A 524 19.75 -23.82 -5.29
N GLU A 525 20.17 -24.97 -4.79
CA GLU A 525 19.37 -25.88 -3.97
C GLU A 525 19.91 -25.88 -2.54
N VAL A 526 19.04 -25.72 -1.55
CA VAL A 526 19.36 -25.59 -0.13
C VAL A 526 18.94 -26.85 0.62
N LYS A 527 19.71 -27.28 1.59
CA LYS A 527 19.34 -28.36 2.50
C LYS A 527 19.73 -28.03 3.93
N ASP A 528 18.92 -28.47 4.87
CA ASP A 528 19.18 -28.37 6.30
C ASP A 528 19.48 -29.73 6.91
N ALA A 529 20.58 -29.83 7.65
CA ALA A 529 20.98 -31.04 8.37
C ALA A 529 20.41 -31.01 9.79
N HIS A 530 19.20 -31.56 9.98
CA HIS A 530 18.54 -31.64 11.28
C HIS A 530 19.33 -32.43 12.35
N ASP A 531 20.16 -33.39 11.93
CA ASP A 531 20.90 -34.32 12.82
C ASP A 531 22.32 -33.85 13.18
N GLY A 532 22.66 -32.58 12.89
CA GLY A 532 23.97 -31.99 13.21
C GLY A 532 24.95 -31.95 12.03
N PRO A 533 26.16 -31.40 12.23
CA PRO A 533 27.10 -31.08 11.15
C PRO A 533 27.80 -32.30 10.49
N ALA A 534 27.60 -33.48 11.03
CA ALA A 534 28.19 -34.71 10.43
C ALA A 534 27.49 -35.04 9.10
N GLY A 535 28.25 -34.95 7.99
CA GLY A 535 27.73 -35.25 6.65
C GLY A 535 27.28 -34.03 5.82
N LEU A 536 27.53 -32.81 6.27
CA LEU A 536 27.20 -31.56 5.52
C LEU A 536 27.74 -31.59 4.08
N ASP A 537 28.97 -32.06 3.87
CA ASP A 537 29.55 -32.17 2.52
C ASP A 537 28.78 -33.15 1.64
N ALA A 538 28.37 -34.30 2.22
CA ALA A 538 27.55 -35.26 1.47
C ALA A 538 26.17 -34.67 1.12
N LEU A 539 25.60 -33.86 2.01
CA LEU A 539 24.30 -33.20 1.83
C LEU A 539 24.37 -32.09 0.77
N SER A 540 25.42 -31.24 0.78
CA SER A 540 25.63 -30.22 -0.26
C SER A 540 25.86 -30.88 -1.63
N GLN A 541 26.59 -31.99 -1.70
CA GLN A 541 26.74 -32.77 -2.93
C GLN A 541 25.43 -33.42 -3.39
N ALA A 542 24.55 -33.83 -2.46
CA ALA A 542 23.23 -34.35 -2.81
C ALA A 542 22.31 -33.25 -3.36
N ALA A 543 22.35 -32.07 -2.76
CA ALA A 543 21.62 -30.87 -3.28
C ALA A 543 22.09 -30.49 -4.69
N LEU A 544 23.41 -30.49 -4.93
CA LEU A 544 23.97 -30.23 -6.25
C LEU A 544 23.51 -31.29 -7.27
N ARG A 545 23.57 -32.58 -6.95
CA ARG A 545 23.07 -33.66 -7.83
C ARG A 545 21.58 -33.48 -8.13
N GLN A 546 20.75 -33.10 -7.14
CA GLN A 546 19.33 -32.82 -7.36
C GLN A 546 19.14 -31.72 -8.40
N ALA A 547 19.91 -30.61 -8.29
CA ALA A 547 19.83 -29.51 -9.26
C ALA A 547 20.23 -29.95 -10.68
N GLU A 548 21.22 -30.84 -10.81
CA GLU A 548 21.66 -31.36 -12.10
C GLU A 548 20.65 -32.37 -12.69
N GLU A 549 20.22 -33.36 -11.93
CA GLU A 549 19.30 -34.42 -12.35
C GLU A 549 17.93 -33.83 -12.76
N ARG A 550 17.46 -32.84 -12.04
CA ARG A 550 16.22 -32.10 -12.35
C ARG A 550 16.40 -31.00 -13.38
N ARG A 551 17.57 -30.84 -13.94
CA ARG A 551 17.91 -29.89 -15.02
C ARG A 551 17.48 -28.45 -14.68
N TYR A 552 17.63 -28.06 -13.42
CA TYR A 552 17.28 -26.71 -12.98
C TYR A 552 18.02 -25.64 -13.78
N GLY A 553 17.34 -24.57 -14.15
CA GLY A 553 17.88 -23.45 -14.91
C GLY A 553 18.07 -23.70 -16.40
N ILE A 554 17.56 -24.81 -16.95
CA ILE A 554 17.69 -25.10 -18.41
C ILE A 554 16.95 -24.11 -19.30
N ASP A 555 15.92 -23.49 -18.77
CA ASP A 555 15.09 -22.46 -19.40
C ASP A 555 15.57 -21.03 -19.15
N LEU A 556 16.63 -20.85 -18.35
CA LEU A 556 17.20 -19.54 -18.05
C LEU A 556 18.25 -19.15 -19.10
N ALA A 557 18.20 -17.87 -19.49
CA ALA A 557 19.21 -17.34 -20.39
C ALA A 557 20.54 -17.09 -19.66
N GLY A 558 21.66 -17.47 -20.29
CA GLY A 558 22.99 -17.27 -19.73
C GLY A 558 24.08 -17.97 -20.53
N ALA A 559 25.35 -17.65 -20.26
CA ALA A 559 26.52 -18.33 -20.80
C ALA A 559 26.78 -19.66 -20.07
N GLY A 560 25.87 -20.62 -20.25
CA GLY A 560 25.81 -21.84 -19.49
C GLY A 560 25.11 -21.69 -18.14
N ARG A 561 25.21 -22.72 -17.27
CA ARG A 561 24.57 -22.77 -15.95
C ARG A 561 25.60 -23.03 -14.86
N LEU A 562 25.46 -22.39 -13.72
CA LEU A 562 26.22 -22.64 -12.51
C LEU A 562 25.25 -23.19 -11.44
N CYS A 563 25.34 -24.49 -11.20
CA CYS A 563 24.51 -25.16 -10.20
C CYS A 563 25.22 -25.19 -8.85
N TRP A 564 24.46 -24.89 -7.79
CA TRP A 564 24.91 -24.90 -6.43
C TRP A 564 24.08 -25.85 -5.56
N GLY A 565 24.75 -26.61 -4.70
CA GLY A 565 24.15 -27.29 -3.57
C GLY A 565 24.73 -26.72 -2.30
N ILE A 566 23.89 -26.16 -1.43
CA ILE A 566 24.30 -25.54 -0.17
C ILE A 566 23.60 -26.26 0.98
N ALA A 567 24.38 -26.73 1.96
CA ALA A 567 23.86 -27.39 3.14
C ALA A 567 24.23 -26.61 4.40
N PHE A 568 23.28 -26.52 5.34
CA PHE A 568 23.44 -25.83 6.62
C PHE A 568 23.24 -26.76 7.81
N SER A 569 23.89 -26.43 8.93
CA SER A 569 23.63 -27.02 10.25
C SER A 569 24.00 -25.99 11.32
N GLY A 570 23.03 -25.28 11.88
CA GLY A 570 23.27 -24.17 12.80
C GLY A 570 24.15 -23.10 12.17
N LYS A 571 25.35 -22.87 12.70
CA LYS A 571 26.31 -21.87 12.17
C LYS A 571 27.34 -22.43 11.21
N ARG A 572 27.16 -23.67 10.73
CA ARG A 572 28.03 -24.30 9.75
C ARG A 572 27.37 -24.37 8.39
N ALA A 573 28.19 -24.23 7.35
CA ALA A 573 27.76 -24.32 5.96
C ALA A 573 28.75 -25.18 5.14
N SER A 574 28.22 -25.98 4.23
CA SER A 574 29.01 -26.63 3.18
C SER A 574 28.41 -26.31 1.83
N CYS A 575 29.27 -26.03 0.86
CA CYS A 575 28.88 -25.64 -0.49
C CYS A 575 29.53 -26.58 -1.52
N ALA A 576 28.76 -26.90 -2.54
CA ALA A 576 29.25 -27.61 -3.73
C ALA A 576 28.74 -26.88 -4.98
N SER A 577 29.58 -26.77 -5.99
CA SER A 577 29.22 -26.09 -7.24
C SER A 577 29.65 -26.89 -8.46
N ARG A 578 28.93 -26.72 -9.56
CA ARG A 578 29.31 -27.21 -10.87
C ARG A 578 28.83 -26.31 -11.98
N ARG A 579 29.70 -25.99 -12.93
CA ARG A 579 29.37 -25.29 -14.15
C ARG A 579 28.98 -26.29 -15.22
N LEU A 580 27.83 -26.06 -15.85
CA LEU A 580 27.27 -26.85 -16.95
C LEU A 580 27.19 -25.95 -18.19
N GLU A 581 27.51 -26.50 -19.36
CA GLU A 581 27.42 -25.81 -20.64
C GLU A 581 25.98 -25.63 -21.10
#